data_ce64617b4f21fb6c1c8905e135942841
#
_entry.id   ce64617b4f21fb6c1c8905e135942841
#
_cell.length_a   1.000
_cell.length_b   1.000
_cell.length_c   1.000
_cell.angle_alpha   90.00
_cell.angle_beta   90.00
_cell.angle_gamma   90.00
#
_symmetry.space_group_name_H-M   'P 1'
#
loop_
_entity.id
_entity.type
_entity.pdbx_description
1 polymer ?
#
loop_
_entity_poly.entity_id
_entity_poly.type
_entity_poly.pdbx_seq_one_letter_code
_entity_poly.pdbx_strand_id
1 'polypeptide(L)'
;MRLLQKNTWLGWLLLLCMGSLHAAVPAADDGVAARALLEKALRYYHDQGDKAFAAFSRQGEFVDRDRYVFVVDTRGVMLASGGPSSALIGRDVSEVLGPDLRKAFKDALKIPEANGIQQAEYRWQNWADGKIERKHVYFQRIGERILAVGYYLPRASAEQAKALLDRAASALGGDQPGTLKAINDLRGGFLEDDLYVFVVDLDSHRYLAHGTNLRLLNTDFGKIKDPEGKPVGEPILALMAGQDQGEYEYRWKNPVTGKVEDKHAYLRKVGKLLVAVGYYSP
;
A
#
# COMPACT_ATOMS: atom_id res chain seq x y z
N MET A 1 50.26 46.39 -41.98
CA MET A 1 49.74 46.45 -40.59
C MET A 1 48.28 45.99 -40.60
N ARG A 2 48.02 44.71 -40.41
CA ARG A 2 46.65 44.13 -40.39
C ARG A 2 46.56 43.30 -39.17
N LEU A 3 45.64 43.67 -38.24
CA LEU A 3 45.27 42.96 -37.03
C LEU A 3 44.40 41.75 -37.39
N LEU A 4 44.79 40.57 -36.92
CA LEU A 4 44.02 39.36 -36.98
C LEU A 4 43.21 39.24 -35.71
N GLN A 5 41.88 39.28 -35.81
CA GLN A 5 40.93 38.94 -34.77
C GLN A 5 40.81 37.41 -34.66
N LYS A 6 41.09 36.89 -33.48
CA LYS A 6 40.80 35.49 -33.13
C LYS A 6 39.38 35.40 -32.50
N ASN A 7 38.48 34.77 -33.22
CA ASN A 7 37.18 34.38 -32.66
C ASN A 7 37.34 33.09 -31.88
N THR A 8 37.09 33.14 -30.57
CA THR A 8 36.94 31.97 -29.72
C THR A 8 35.47 31.63 -29.63
N TRP A 9 35.08 30.52 -30.24
CA TRP A 9 33.78 29.90 -30.06
C TRP A 9 33.79 29.09 -28.75
N LEU A 10 33.04 29.54 -27.76
CA LEU A 10 32.75 28.78 -26.54
C LEU A 10 31.52 27.90 -26.81
N GLY A 11 31.75 26.62 -27.05
CA GLY A 11 30.69 25.63 -27.18
C GLY A 11 30.08 25.33 -25.80
N TRP A 12 28.82 25.68 -25.61
CA TRP A 12 28.03 25.24 -24.45
C TRP A 12 27.59 23.80 -24.68
N LEU A 13 28.19 22.87 -23.90
CA LEU A 13 27.73 21.49 -23.77
C LEU A 13 26.53 21.47 -22.85
N LEU A 14 25.31 21.41 -23.40
CA LEU A 14 24.08 21.10 -22.66
C LEU A 14 24.11 19.60 -22.31
N LEU A 15 24.46 19.27 -21.04
CA LEU A 15 24.27 17.94 -20.50
C LEU A 15 22.75 17.77 -20.25
N LEU A 16 22.06 17.07 -21.14
CA LEU A 16 20.73 16.55 -20.89
C LEU A 16 20.86 15.40 -19.88
N CYS A 17 20.60 15.69 -18.61
CA CYS A 17 20.28 14.66 -17.64
C CYS A 17 18.93 14.03 -18.02
N MET A 18 18.95 12.96 -18.78
CA MET A 18 17.80 12.06 -18.91
C MET A 18 17.60 11.35 -17.56
N GLY A 19 16.83 11.97 -16.69
CA GLY A 19 16.26 11.28 -15.54
C GLY A 19 15.33 10.18 -16.05
N SER A 20 15.72 8.93 -15.87
CA SER A 20 14.86 7.78 -16.13
C SER A 20 13.67 7.88 -15.19
N LEU A 21 12.53 8.37 -15.69
CA LEU A 21 11.25 8.16 -15.02
C LEU A 21 11.01 6.65 -15.01
N HIS A 22 11.26 6.03 -13.89
CA HIS A 22 10.70 4.71 -13.60
C HIS A 22 9.20 4.92 -13.35
N ALA A 23 8.41 4.83 -14.42
CA ALA A 23 6.98 4.70 -14.27
C ALA A 23 6.71 3.44 -13.46
N ALA A 24 6.04 3.57 -12.32
CA ALA A 24 5.55 2.43 -11.55
C ALA A 24 4.65 1.61 -12.47
N VAL A 25 5.03 0.35 -12.71
CA VAL A 25 4.22 -0.60 -13.49
C VAL A 25 2.91 -0.80 -12.75
N PRO A 26 1.75 -0.76 -13.42
CA PRO A 26 0.47 -0.93 -12.78
C PRO A 26 0.39 -2.24 -11.99
N ALA A 27 -0.22 -2.23 -10.81
CA ALA A 27 -0.38 -3.39 -9.92
C ALA A 27 -1.05 -4.62 -10.59
N ALA A 28 -1.82 -4.41 -11.65
CA ALA A 28 -2.41 -5.47 -12.47
C ALA A 28 -1.37 -6.33 -13.19
N ASP A 29 -0.24 -5.75 -13.61
CA ASP A 29 0.84 -6.47 -14.30
C ASP A 29 1.66 -7.30 -13.30
N ASP A 30 1.86 -6.83 -12.09
CA ASP A 30 2.56 -7.57 -11.03
C ASP A 30 1.79 -8.83 -10.60
N GLY A 31 0.46 -8.76 -10.55
CA GLY A 31 -0.39 -9.91 -10.25
C GLY A 31 -0.31 -11.00 -11.32
N VAL A 32 -0.36 -10.62 -12.61
CA VAL A 32 -0.21 -11.55 -13.74
C VAL A 32 1.16 -12.22 -13.71
N ALA A 33 2.22 -11.44 -13.49
CA ALA A 33 3.58 -11.95 -13.44
C ALA A 33 3.81 -12.88 -12.23
N ALA A 34 3.31 -12.53 -11.05
CA ALA A 34 3.41 -13.37 -9.85
C ALA A 34 2.69 -14.71 -10.04
N ARG A 35 1.48 -14.69 -10.60
CA ARG A 35 0.73 -15.92 -10.91
C ARG A 35 1.46 -16.78 -11.93
N ALA A 36 1.97 -16.21 -13.00
CA ALA A 36 2.73 -16.94 -14.03
C ALA A 36 4.00 -17.58 -13.46
N LEU A 37 4.70 -16.88 -12.56
CA LEU A 37 5.87 -17.42 -11.87
C LEU A 37 5.50 -18.59 -10.94
N LEU A 38 4.36 -18.53 -10.24
CA LEU A 38 3.87 -19.66 -9.45
C LEU A 38 3.51 -20.85 -10.35
N GLU A 39 2.80 -20.63 -11.44
CA GLU A 39 2.44 -21.70 -12.38
C GLU A 39 3.69 -22.40 -12.96
N LYS A 40 4.75 -21.64 -13.26
CA LYS A 40 6.05 -22.18 -13.65
C LYS A 40 6.66 -23.01 -12.52
N ALA A 41 6.64 -22.53 -11.29
CA ALA A 41 7.18 -23.24 -10.14
C ALA A 41 6.41 -24.53 -9.83
N LEU A 42 5.08 -24.53 -9.97
CA LEU A 42 4.24 -25.72 -9.79
C LEU A 42 4.58 -26.81 -10.80
N ARG A 43 4.75 -26.47 -12.08
CA ARG A 43 5.20 -27.44 -13.11
C ARG A 43 6.57 -28.01 -12.77
N TYR A 44 7.51 -27.16 -12.41
CA TYR A 44 8.85 -27.60 -12.05
C TYR A 44 8.86 -28.49 -10.81
N TYR A 45 8.05 -28.14 -9.80
CA TYR A 45 7.90 -28.96 -8.60
C TYR A 45 7.27 -30.32 -8.89
N HIS A 46 6.27 -30.36 -9.77
CA HIS A 46 5.66 -31.62 -10.22
C HIS A 46 6.72 -32.58 -10.80
N ASP A 47 7.67 -32.08 -11.58
CA ASP A 47 8.71 -32.86 -12.23
C ASP A 47 9.86 -33.25 -11.29
N GLN A 48 10.24 -32.36 -10.35
CA GLN A 48 11.44 -32.51 -9.53
C GLN A 48 11.17 -32.88 -8.07
N GLY A 49 9.94 -32.76 -7.61
CA GLY A 49 9.60 -32.89 -6.19
C GLY A 49 10.39 -31.93 -5.31
N ASP A 50 10.74 -32.34 -4.12
CA ASP A 50 11.50 -31.52 -3.15
C ASP A 50 12.90 -31.10 -3.64
N LYS A 51 13.45 -31.73 -4.70
CA LYS A 51 14.69 -31.26 -5.34
C LYS A 51 14.57 -29.85 -5.92
N ALA A 52 13.35 -29.41 -6.26
CA ALA A 52 13.05 -28.08 -6.75
C ALA A 52 13.42 -26.97 -5.74
N PHE A 53 13.46 -27.26 -4.43
CA PHE A 53 13.74 -26.27 -3.39
C PHE A 53 15.11 -25.61 -3.57
N ALA A 54 16.11 -26.34 -4.05
CA ALA A 54 17.42 -25.77 -4.36
C ALA A 54 17.36 -24.75 -5.48
N ALA A 55 16.50 -24.94 -6.49
CA ALA A 55 16.30 -23.97 -7.57
C ALA A 55 15.49 -22.76 -7.08
N PHE A 56 14.48 -22.97 -6.23
CA PHE A 56 13.65 -21.91 -5.68
C PHE A 56 14.40 -21.02 -4.68
N SER A 57 15.48 -21.51 -4.06
CA SER A 57 16.23 -20.81 -3.03
C SER A 57 17.47 -20.04 -3.54
N ARG A 58 17.64 -19.91 -4.84
CA ARG A 58 18.76 -19.18 -5.45
C ARG A 58 18.26 -18.14 -6.43
N GLN A 59 19.09 -17.13 -6.69
CA GLN A 59 18.83 -16.19 -7.77
C GLN A 59 18.81 -16.93 -9.11
N GLY A 60 17.82 -16.63 -9.94
CA GLY A 60 17.62 -17.29 -11.23
C GLY A 60 16.17 -17.25 -11.69
N GLU A 61 15.76 -18.26 -12.41
CA GLU A 61 14.49 -18.31 -13.13
C GLU A 61 13.21 -18.34 -12.26
N PHE A 62 13.35 -18.49 -10.94
CA PHE A 62 12.25 -18.46 -9.96
C PHE A 62 12.26 -17.19 -9.09
N VAL A 63 13.02 -16.18 -9.52
CA VAL A 63 13.04 -14.83 -8.93
C VAL A 63 12.89 -13.82 -10.07
N ASP A 64 11.94 -12.91 -9.95
CA ASP A 64 11.72 -11.81 -10.87
C ASP A 64 11.49 -10.52 -10.07
N ARG A 65 12.52 -9.68 -9.99
CA ARG A 65 12.56 -8.46 -9.18
C ARG A 65 12.30 -8.79 -7.69
N ASP A 66 11.20 -8.30 -7.13
CA ASP A 66 10.74 -8.53 -5.76
C ASP A 66 9.80 -9.75 -5.63
N ARG A 67 9.46 -10.39 -6.76
CA ARG A 67 8.66 -11.61 -6.82
C ARG A 67 9.58 -12.83 -6.79
N TYR A 68 9.34 -13.72 -5.88
CA TYR A 68 10.11 -14.96 -5.72
C TYR A 68 9.24 -16.09 -5.22
N VAL A 69 9.62 -17.30 -5.59
CA VAL A 69 8.99 -18.51 -5.05
C VAL A 69 9.44 -18.72 -3.61
N PHE A 70 8.50 -19.04 -2.75
CA PHE A 70 8.79 -19.58 -1.43
C PHE A 70 7.89 -20.79 -1.15
N VAL A 71 8.37 -21.69 -0.29
CA VAL A 71 7.68 -22.92 0.07
C VAL A 71 7.67 -23.07 1.58
N VAL A 72 6.48 -23.36 2.12
CA VAL A 72 6.27 -23.64 3.54
C VAL A 72 5.59 -24.99 3.65
N ASP A 73 5.96 -25.82 4.62
CA ASP A 73 5.22 -27.06 4.87
C ASP A 73 3.94 -26.80 5.71
N THR A 74 3.08 -27.79 5.81
CA THR A 74 1.82 -27.69 6.58
C THR A 74 2.01 -27.52 8.09
N ARG A 75 3.23 -27.67 8.60
CA ARG A 75 3.59 -27.38 10.00
C ARG A 75 4.10 -25.95 10.20
N GLY A 76 4.28 -25.21 9.11
CA GLY A 76 4.78 -23.83 9.15
C GLY A 76 6.29 -23.67 8.96
N VAL A 77 7.02 -24.75 8.61
CA VAL A 77 8.46 -24.68 8.39
C VAL A 77 8.75 -24.15 6.98
N MET A 78 9.57 -23.12 6.87
CA MET A 78 10.06 -22.59 5.59
C MET A 78 11.02 -23.59 4.96
N LEU A 79 10.72 -24.08 3.77
CA LEU A 79 11.52 -25.08 3.06
C LEU A 79 12.37 -24.47 1.95
N ALA A 80 11.89 -23.43 1.31
CA ALA A 80 12.61 -22.72 0.25
C ALA A 80 12.19 -21.26 0.18
N SER A 81 13.10 -20.38 -0.24
CA SER A 81 12.79 -19.00 -0.58
C SER A 81 13.85 -18.39 -1.48
N GLY A 82 13.43 -17.83 -2.63
CA GLY A 82 14.30 -17.09 -3.55
C GLY A 82 14.55 -15.64 -3.14
N GLY A 83 13.86 -15.17 -2.10
CA GLY A 83 13.97 -13.81 -1.61
C GLY A 83 14.62 -13.70 -0.23
N PRO A 84 14.52 -12.53 0.41
CA PRO A 84 15.12 -12.27 1.72
C PRO A 84 14.64 -13.19 2.83
N SER A 85 13.44 -13.79 2.72
CA SER A 85 12.96 -14.80 3.65
C SER A 85 13.76 -16.12 3.60
N SER A 86 14.78 -16.24 2.73
CA SER A 86 15.74 -17.35 2.74
C SER A 86 16.45 -17.52 4.10
N ALA A 87 16.61 -16.44 4.85
CA ALA A 87 17.12 -16.48 6.22
C ALA A 87 16.23 -17.26 7.21
N LEU A 88 14.99 -17.55 6.84
CA LEU A 88 14.02 -18.30 7.62
C LEU A 88 13.93 -19.78 7.22
N ILE A 89 14.67 -20.23 6.21
CA ILE A 89 14.68 -21.65 5.78
C ILE A 89 15.07 -22.54 6.97
N GLY A 90 14.28 -23.59 7.19
CA GLY A 90 14.42 -24.53 8.30
C GLY A 90 13.79 -24.07 9.62
N ARG A 91 13.20 -22.86 9.67
CA ARG A 91 12.52 -22.34 10.85
C ARG A 91 11.00 -22.47 10.73
N ASP A 92 10.36 -22.70 11.84
CA ASP A 92 8.91 -22.53 11.95
C ASP A 92 8.57 -21.05 11.89
N VAL A 93 7.94 -20.66 10.78
CA VAL A 93 7.55 -19.27 10.56
C VAL A 93 6.14 -18.96 11.07
N SER A 94 5.38 -19.95 11.51
CA SER A 94 4.03 -19.78 12.02
C SER A 94 3.99 -18.96 13.32
N GLU A 95 5.06 -18.99 14.12
CA GLU A 95 5.19 -18.23 15.36
C GLU A 95 5.81 -16.83 15.16
N VAL A 96 6.68 -16.68 14.15
CA VAL A 96 7.33 -15.40 13.84
C VAL A 96 6.36 -14.45 13.13
N LEU A 97 5.26 -14.98 12.63
CA LEU A 97 4.31 -14.27 11.78
C LEU A 97 3.35 -13.42 12.62
N GLY A 98 3.11 -12.20 12.16
CA GLY A 98 2.03 -11.36 12.69
C GLY A 98 0.66 -12.05 12.56
N PRO A 99 -0.37 -11.52 13.24
CA PRO A 99 -1.70 -12.16 13.29
C PRO A 99 -2.32 -12.38 11.92
N ASP A 100 -2.11 -11.48 10.98
CA ASP A 100 -2.69 -11.55 9.63
C ASP A 100 -2.12 -12.74 8.83
N LEU A 101 -0.80 -12.91 8.84
CA LEU A 101 -0.15 -14.02 8.14
C LEU A 101 -0.46 -15.36 8.80
N ARG A 102 -0.51 -15.41 10.14
CA ARG A 102 -0.94 -16.60 10.88
C ARG A 102 -2.36 -17.01 10.50
N LYS A 103 -3.26 -16.04 10.35
CA LYS A 103 -4.63 -16.30 9.89
C LYS A 103 -4.62 -16.81 8.45
N ALA A 104 -3.91 -16.16 7.54
CA ALA A 104 -3.81 -16.57 6.13
C ALA A 104 -3.26 -17.99 5.99
N PHE A 105 -2.23 -18.35 6.77
CA PHE A 105 -1.68 -19.71 6.81
C PHE A 105 -2.69 -20.74 7.29
N LYS A 106 -3.38 -20.48 8.42
CA LYS A 106 -4.42 -21.38 8.94
C LYS A 106 -5.58 -21.55 7.96
N ASP A 107 -5.94 -20.50 7.23
CA ASP A 107 -7.00 -20.57 6.23
C ASP A 107 -6.54 -21.35 5.00
N ALA A 108 -5.29 -21.18 4.56
CA ALA A 108 -4.70 -21.97 3.46
C ALA A 108 -4.70 -23.48 3.76
N LEU A 109 -4.48 -23.89 5.01
CA LEU A 109 -4.51 -25.30 5.40
C LEU A 109 -5.91 -25.96 5.28
N LYS A 110 -6.98 -25.16 5.33
CA LYS A 110 -8.36 -25.65 5.21
C LYS A 110 -8.78 -25.85 3.74
N ILE A 111 -8.03 -25.28 2.80
CA ILE A 111 -8.39 -25.32 1.38
C ILE A 111 -7.97 -26.65 0.80
N PRO A 112 -8.90 -27.40 0.13
CA PRO A 112 -8.56 -28.63 -0.56
C PRO A 112 -7.54 -28.39 -1.68
N GLU A 113 -6.62 -29.33 -1.88
CA GLU A 113 -5.61 -29.27 -2.93
C GLU A 113 -6.24 -29.14 -4.34
N ALA A 114 -7.36 -29.82 -4.55
CA ALA A 114 -8.11 -29.80 -5.80
C ALA A 114 -8.61 -28.41 -6.24
N ASN A 115 -8.63 -27.44 -5.34
CA ASN A 115 -9.06 -26.06 -5.68
C ASN A 115 -8.02 -25.28 -6.51
N GLY A 116 -6.82 -25.85 -6.74
CA GLY A 116 -5.77 -25.22 -7.52
C GLY A 116 -5.20 -23.95 -6.87
N ILE A 117 -4.78 -22.98 -7.70
CA ILE A 117 -4.16 -21.74 -7.22
C ILE A 117 -5.19 -20.87 -6.49
N GLN A 118 -4.85 -20.51 -5.29
CA GLN A 118 -5.58 -19.64 -4.39
C GLN A 118 -4.82 -18.33 -4.20
N GLN A 119 -5.43 -17.38 -3.49
CA GLN A 119 -4.81 -16.09 -3.17
C GLN A 119 -5.07 -15.69 -1.72
N ALA A 120 -4.14 -14.93 -1.16
CA ALA A 120 -4.22 -14.36 0.18
C ALA A 120 -3.53 -13.00 0.22
N GLU A 121 -3.93 -12.16 1.15
CA GLU A 121 -3.24 -10.92 1.46
C GLU A 121 -2.87 -10.90 2.94
N TYR A 122 -1.65 -10.43 3.19
CA TYR A 122 -1.15 -10.20 4.53
C TYR A 122 -0.04 -9.15 4.52
N ARG A 123 0.35 -8.66 5.68
CA ARG A 123 1.48 -7.74 5.82
C ARG A 123 2.77 -8.51 6.01
N TRP A 124 3.78 -8.10 5.26
CA TRP A 124 5.11 -8.66 5.35
C TRP A 124 6.15 -7.55 5.18
N GLN A 125 7.31 -7.76 5.81
CA GLN A 125 8.42 -6.83 5.65
C GLN A 125 8.91 -6.89 4.20
N ASN A 126 8.86 -5.75 3.51
CA ASN A 126 9.54 -5.55 2.25
C ASN A 126 11.01 -5.26 2.56
N TRP A 127 11.87 -6.20 2.22
CA TRP A 127 13.29 -6.09 2.53
C TRP A 127 14.04 -5.12 1.60
N ALA A 128 13.43 -4.71 0.51
CA ALA A 128 14.01 -3.72 -0.39
C ALA A 128 14.14 -2.34 0.29
N ASP A 129 13.18 -2.00 1.16
CA ASP A 129 13.15 -0.73 1.87
C ASP A 129 12.94 -0.87 3.40
N GLY A 130 12.84 -2.09 3.90
CA GLY A 130 12.66 -2.40 5.32
C GLY A 130 11.27 -2.12 5.89
N LYS A 131 10.29 -1.77 5.05
CA LYS A 131 8.94 -1.41 5.47
C LYS A 131 8.02 -2.63 5.58
N ILE A 132 7.02 -2.53 6.45
CA ILE A 132 5.93 -3.50 6.50
C ILE A 132 4.85 -3.04 5.52
N GLU A 133 4.66 -3.80 4.46
CA GLU A 133 3.73 -3.51 3.37
C GLU A 133 2.72 -4.63 3.18
N ARG A 134 1.62 -4.34 2.50
CA ARG A 134 0.69 -5.38 2.06
C ARG A 134 1.34 -6.21 0.97
N LYS A 135 1.28 -7.53 1.13
CA LYS A 135 1.74 -8.51 0.15
C LYS A 135 0.55 -9.31 -0.32
N HIS A 136 0.28 -9.26 -1.61
CA HIS A 136 -0.64 -10.17 -2.26
C HIS A 136 0.11 -11.43 -2.68
N VAL A 137 -0.44 -12.60 -2.39
CA VAL A 137 0.21 -13.88 -2.61
C VAL A 137 -0.72 -14.83 -3.34
N TYR A 138 -0.24 -15.41 -4.42
CA TYR A 138 -0.81 -16.60 -5.03
C TYR A 138 -0.14 -17.81 -4.42
N PHE A 139 -0.91 -18.86 -4.10
CA PHE A 139 -0.37 -20.08 -3.54
C PHE A 139 -1.17 -21.31 -3.97
N GLN A 140 -0.53 -22.44 -3.92
CA GLN A 140 -1.19 -23.75 -4.09
C GLN A 140 -0.59 -24.75 -3.11
N ARG A 141 -1.46 -25.51 -2.47
CA ARG A 141 -1.07 -26.65 -1.65
C ARG A 141 -0.90 -27.88 -2.54
N ILE A 142 0.18 -28.64 -2.34
CA ILE A 142 0.47 -29.94 -2.95
C ILE A 142 0.93 -30.86 -1.82
N GLY A 143 0.07 -31.78 -1.39
CA GLY A 143 0.32 -32.62 -0.23
C GLY A 143 0.62 -31.80 1.02
N GLU A 144 1.81 -31.98 1.58
CA GLU A 144 2.29 -31.24 2.75
C GLU A 144 3.07 -29.96 2.41
N ARG A 145 3.06 -29.51 1.17
CA ARG A 145 3.80 -28.32 0.71
C ARG A 145 2.82 -27.25 0.25
N ILE A 146 3.13 -26.00 0.59
CA ILE A 146 2.44 -24.81 0.09
C ILE A 146 3.48 -24.01 -0.69
N LEU A 147 3.34 -24.02 -2.02
CA LEU A 147 4.16 -23.20 -2.92
C LEU A 147 3.48 -21.87 -3.11
N ALA A 148 4.24 -20.80 -3.04
CA ALA A 148 3.69 -19.46 -3.12
C ALA A 148 4.63 -18.47 -3.82
N VAL A 149 4.01 -17.48 -4.47
CA VAL A 149 4.67 -16.29 -5.02
C VAL A 149 3.84 -15.08 -4.67
N GLY A 150 4.48 -14.03 -4.19
CA GLY A 150 3.79 -12.79 -3.86
C GLY A 150 4.48 -11.56 -4.44
N TYR A 151 3.73 -10.47 -4.49
CA TYR A 151 4.20 -9.13 -4.82
C TYR A 151 3.67 -8.14 -3.79
N TYR A 152 4.39 -7.03 -3.63
CA TYR A 152 3.96 -5.99 -2.70
C TYR A 152 2.99 -5.05 -3.39
N LEU A 153 1.91 -4.74 -2.70
CA LEU A 153 0.97 -3.73 -3.15
C LEU A 153 1.57 -2.37 -2.80
N PRO A 154 1.69 -1.46 -3.78
CA PRO A 154 2.19 -0.13 -3.49
C PRO A 154 1.29 0.55 -2.46
N ARG A 155 1.87 1.36 -1.60
CA ARG A 155 1.10 2.25 -0.72
C ARG A 155 0.25 3.18 -1.56
N ALA A 156 -0.83 3.62 -0.98
CA ALA A 156 -1.69 4.58 -1.63
C ALA A 156 -0.92 5.86 -1.97
N SER A 157 -1.09 6.31 -3.20
CA SER A 157 -0.39 7.49 -3.73
C SER A 157 -1.17 8.78 -3.52
N ALA A 158 -0.48 9.90 -3.74
CA ALA A 158 -1.09 11.22 -3.79
C ALA A 158 -2.24 11.30 -4.82
N GLU A 159 -2.06 10.68 -6.00
CA GLU A 159 -3.07 10.64 -7.06
C GLU A 159 -4.30 9.85 -6.64
N GLN A 160 -4.12 8.71 -5.97
CA GLN A 160 -5.22 7.92 -5.42
C GLN A 160 -5.97 8.68 -4.33
N ALA A 161 -5.25 9.42 -3.45
CA ALA A 161 -5.88 10.25 -2.43
C ALA A 161 -6.72 11.38 -3.05
N LYS A 162 -6.22 12.04 -4.09
CA LYS A 162 -6.97 13.06 -4.85
C LYS A 162 -8.20 12.46 -5.53
N ALA A 163 -8.06 11.31 -6.17
CA ALA A 163 -9.18 10.62 -6.83
C ALA A 163 -10.28 10.22 -5.83
N LEU A 164 -9.91 9.73 -4.65
CA LEU A 164 -10.85 9.41 -3.58
C LEU A 164 -11.54 10.66 -3.05
N LEU A 165 -10.81 11.79 -2.89
CA LEU A 165 -11.38 13.07 -2.50
C LEU A 165 -12.38 13.60 -3.53
N ASP A 166 -12.03 13.53 -4.83
CA ASP A 166 -12.92 13.96 -5.92
C ASP A 166 -14.22 13.15 -5.92
N ARG A 167 -14.12 11.84 -5.75
CA ARG A 167 -15.28 10.96 -5.67
C ARG A 167 -16.14 11.26 -4.44
N ALA A 168 -15.54 11.47 -3.27
CA ALA A 168 -16.27 11.82 -2.06
C ALA A 168 -16.96 13.19 -2.17
N ALA A 169 -16.25 14.19 -2.69
CA ALA A 169 -16.80 15.52 -2.89
C ALA A 169 -17.99 15.52 -3.88
N SER A 170 -17.87 14.81 -4.99
CA SER A 170 -18.96 14.65 -5.96
C SER A 170 -20.18 13.94 -5.36
N ALA A 171 -19.96 12.85 -4.61
CA ALA A 171 -21.04 12.11 -3.97
C ALA A 171 -21.75 12.95 -2.90
N LEU A 172 -21.03 13.72 -2.08
CA LEU A 172 -21.61 14.63 -1.09
C LEU A 172 -22.41 15.77 -1.71
N GLY A 173 -22.02 16.22 -2.91
CA GLY A 173 -22.78 17.21 -3.67
C GLY A 173 -24.11 16.68 -4.21
N GLY A 174 -24.20 15.36 -4.48
CA GLY A 174 -25.40 14.71 -5.00
C GLY A 174 -26.34 14.18 -3.91
N ASP A 175 -25.79 13.43 -2.94
CA ASP A 175 -26.52 12.84 -1.81
C ASP A 175 -25.67 12.92 -0.54
N GLN A 176 -25.81 14.03 0.18
CA GLN A 176 -25.02 14.22 1.42
C GLN A 176 -25.36 13.19 2.49
N PRO A 177 -26.64 12.91 2.87
CA PRO A 177 -26.93 11.95 3.94
C PRO A 177 -26.47 10.52 3.61
N GLY A 178 -26.72 10.04 2.40
CA GLY A 178 -26.31 8.72 1.94
C GLY A 178 -24.80 8.57 1.89
N THR A 179 -24.10 9.61 1.44
CA THR A 179 -22.64 9.62 1.36
C THR A 179 -21.99 9.63 2.76
N LEU A 180 -22.48 10.45 3.69
CA LEU A 180 -21.97 10.44 5.08
C LEU A 180 -22.15 9.06 5.73
N LYS A 181 -23.30 8.41 5.50
CA LYS A 181 -23.51 7.03 5.96
C LYS A 181 -22.53 6.05 5.33
N ALA A 182 -22.29 6.16 4.02
CA ALA A 182 -21.35 5.30 3.29
C ALA A 182 -19.89 5.51 3.76
N ILE A 183 -19.46 6.74 4.04
CA ILE A 183 -18.13 7.01 4.59
C ILE A 183 -17.96 6.37 5.97
N ASN A 184 -19.01 6.35 6.78
CA ASN A 184 -19.01 5.73 8.12
C ASN A 184 -19.12 4.19 8.07
N ASP A 185 -19.37 3.60 6.92
CA ASP A 185 -19.37 2.16 6.70
C ASP A 185 -18.04 1.72 6.07
N LEU A 186 -17.31 0.81 6.73
CA LEU A 186 -16.04 0.27 6.22
C LEU A 186 -16.16 -0.39 4.83
N ARG A 187 -17.38 -0.74 4.40
CA ARG A 187 -17.70 -1.31 3.09
C ARG A 187 -18.34 -0.32 2.13
N GLY A 188 -18.47 0.94 2.54
CA GLY A 188 -19.17 1.97 1.76
C GLY A 188 -18.38 2.54 0.57
N GLY A 189 -17.16 2.04 0.30
CA GLY A 189 -16.37 2.43 -0.87
C GLY A 189 -15.53 3.71 -0.68
N PHE A 190 -15.44 4.24 0.55
CA PHE A 190 -14.65 5.43 0.89
C PHE A 190 -13.45 5.13 1.80
N LEU A 191 -13.05 3.87 1.82
CA LEU A 191 -11.85 3.37 2.47
C LEU A 191 -11.06 2.51 1.47
N GLU A 192 -9.83 2.91 1.13
CA GLU A 192 -8.95 2.21 0.21
C GLU A 192 -7.56 2.11 0.82
N ASP A 193 -7.18 0.94 1.28
CA ASP A 193 -5.92 0.71 1.99
C ASP A 193 -5.80 1.60 3.24
N ASP A 194 -4.84 2.53 3.24
CA ASP A 194 -4.67 3.54 4.30
C ASP A 194 -5.32 4.89 3.97
N LEU A 195 -5.93 5.03 2.79
CA LEU A 195 -6.74 6.19 2.43
C LEU A 195 -8.14 6.07 3.03
N TYR A 196 -8.58 7.11 3.67
CA TYR A 196 -9.94 7.23 4.14
C TYR A 196 -10.43 8.67 4.07
N VAL A 197 -11.74 8.80 3.86
CA VAL A 197 -12.41 10.09 3.87
C VAL A 197 -12.79 10.46 5.30
N PHE A 198 -12.62 11.74 5.65
CA PHE A 198 -13.32 12.32 6.78
C PHE A 198 -14.03 13.60 6.37
N VAL A 199 -15.10 13.91 7.07
CA VAL A 199 -15.95 15.08 6.78
C VAL A 199 -16.22 15.83 8.07
N VAL A 200 -16.05 17.15 8.01
CA VAL A 200 -16.29 18.09 9.11
C VAL A 200 -17.30 19.13 8.67
N ASP A 201 -18.27 19.43 9.51
CA ASP A 201 -19.17 20.57 9.32
C ASP A 201 -18.45 21.86 9.71
N LEU A 202 -18.41 22.82 8.79
CA LEU A 202 -17.64 24.07 8.96
C LEU A 202 -18.34 25.08 9.89
N ASP A 203 -19.65 24.95 10.11
CA ASP A 203 -20.38 25.85 11.02
C ASP A 203 -20.21 25.40 12.48
N SER A 204 -20.33 24.09 12.73
CA SER A 204 -20.23 23.52 14.09
C SER A 204 -18.83 23.02 14.44
N HIS A 205 -17.93 22.89 13.47
CA HIS A 205 -16.61 22.28 13.56
C HIS A 205 -16.65 20.81 14.04
N ARG A 206 -17.75 20.09 13.82
CA ARG A 206 -17.88 18.71 14.27
C ARG A 206 -17.65 17.73 13.13
N TYR A 207 -17.04 16.59 13.47
CA TYR A 207 -16.96 15.46 12.54
C TYR A 207 -18.35 14.92 12.24
N LEU A 208 -18.70 14.83 10.96
CA LEU A 208 -19.92 14.17 10.48
C LEU A 208 -19.63 12.77 9.97
N ALA A 209 -18.42 12.52 9.44
CA ALA A 209 -18.02 11.20 9.00
C ALA A 209 -16.50 11.00 9.16
N HIS A 210 -16.12 9.72 9.39
CA HIS A 210 -14.71 9.32 9.47
C HIS A 210 -14.54 7.85 9.12
N GLY A 211 -13.90 7.55 7.99
CA GLY A 211 -13.81 6.22 7.39
C GLY A 211 -13.11 5.13 8.19
N THR A 212 -12.40 5.48 9.27
CA THR A 212 -11.67 4.48 10.10
C THR A 212 -11.91 4.61 11.60
N ASN A 213 -12.46 5.73 12.08
CA ASN A 213 -12.61 5.98 13.52
C ASN A 213 -13.94 6.66 13.86
N LEU A 214 -14.98 5.88 14.08
CA LEU A 214 -16.31 6.38 14.40
C LEU A 214 -16.39 7.07 15.78
N ARG A 215 -15.38 6.92 16.65
CA ARG A 215 -15.34 7.62 17.94
C ARG A 215 -15.14 9.12 17.80
N LEU A 216 -14.66 9.57 16.64
CA LEU A 216 -14.51 11.00 16.35
C LEU A 216 -15.83 11.68 15.97
N LEU A 217 -16.85 10.93 15.59
CA LEU A 217 -18.15 11.51 15.19
C LEU A 217 -18.70 12.41 16.29
N ASN A 218 -19.20 13.58 15.89
CA ASN A 218 -19.70 14.64 16.75
C ASN A 218 -18.67 15.29 17.72
N THR A 219 -17.39 14.89 17.65
CA THR A 219 -16.34 15.58 18.40
C THR A 219 -15.91 16.87 17.68
N ASP A 220 -15.36 17.80 18.44
CA ASP A 220 -14.88 19.09 17.96
C ASP A 220 -13.56 18.93 17.22
N PHE A 221 -13.58 19.11 15.89
CA PHE A 221 -12.39 19.01 15.04
C PHE A 221 -11.35 20.07 15.37
N GLY A 222 -11.76 21.27 15.76
CA GLY A 222 -10.85 22.35 16.13
C GLY A 222 -9.90 21.98 17.28
N LYS A 223 -10.31 21.04 18.14
CA LYS A 223 -9.50 20.58 19.29
C LYS A 223 -8.59 19.39 18.96
N ILE A 224 -8.64 18.88 17.73
CA ILE A 224 -7.83 17.73 17.33
C ILE A 224 -6.35 18.10 17.31
N LYS A 225 -5.57 17.23 17.93
CA LYS A 225 -4.11 17.28 17.96
C LYS A 225 -3.53 16.00 17.42
N ASP A 226 -2.33 16.08 16.89
CA ASP A 226 -1.55 14.91 16.50
C ASP A 226 -1.05 14.12 17.74
N PRO A 227 -0.46 12.92 17.56
CA PRO A 227 0.08 12.14 18.66
C PRO A 227 1.20 12.82 19.46
N GLU A 228 1.83 13.89 18.92
CA GLU A 228 2.86 14.70 19.59
C GLU A 228 2.27 15.92 20.30
N GLY A 229 0.95 16.09 20.23
CA GLY A 229 0.22 17.19 20.86
C GLY A 229 0.15 18.49 20.05
N LYS A 230 0.62 18.49 18.80
CA LYS A 230 0.52 19.67 17.91
C LYS A 230 -0.92 19.83 17.41
N PRO A 231 -1.45 21.05 17.34
CA PRO A 231 -2.77 21.31 16.78
C PRO A 231 -2.85 20.88 15.31
N VAL A 232 -3.94 20.20 14.94
CA VAL A 232 -4.25 19.79 13.57
C VAL A 232 -5.54 20.45 13.08
N GLY A 233 -6.59 20.42 13.89
CA GLY A 233 -7.91 20.88 13.50
C GLY A 233 -7.98 22.40 13.33
N GLU A 234 -7.50 23.17 14.31
CA GLU A 234 -7.52 24.64 14.26
C GLU A 234 -6.74 25.20 13.04
N PRO A 235 -5.50 24.80 12.75
CA PRO A 235 -4.79 25.24 11.54
C PRO A 235 -5.49 24.89 10.24
N ILE A 236 -6.10 23.71 10.14
CA ILE A 236 -6.86 23.31 8.94
C ILE A 236 -8.12 24.17 8.78
N LEU A 237 -8.86 24.44 9.84
CA LEU A 237 -10.03 25.32 9.79
C LEU A 237 -9.62 26.75 9.38
N ALA A 238 -8.53 27.27 9.94
CA ALA A 238 -7.99 28.58 9.58
C ALA A 238 -7.57 28.65 8.11
N LEU A 239 -6.86 27.62 7.62
CA LEU A 239 -6.47 27.49 6.21
C LEU A 239 -7.71 27.51 5.31
N MET A 240 -8.72 26.76 5.65
CA MET A 240 -9.93 26.60 4.84
C MET A 240 -10.91 27.78 4.99
N ALA A 241 -10.71 28.70 5.92
CA ALA A 241 -11.56 29.90 6.00
C ALA A 241 -11.45 30.77 4.74
N GLY A 242 -10.25 30.86 4.15
CA GLY A 242 -9.96 31.73 3.00
C GLY A 242 -9.95 31.06 1.63
N GLN A 243 -10.16 29.74 1.54
CA GLN A 243 -10.02 29.00 0.29
C GLN A 243 -10.91 27.76 0.25
N ASP A 244 -11.21 27.28 -0.96
CA ASP A 244 -12.09 26.12 -1.16
C ASP A 244 -11.34 24.80 -1.29
N GLN A 245 -10.03 24.84 -1.51
CA GLN A 245 -9.14 23.68 -1.58
C GLN A 245 -7.84 24.00 -0.85
N GLY A 246 -7.22 22.97 -0.27
CA GLY A 246 -5.95 23.12 0.42
C GLY A 246 -5.25 21.79 0.65
N GLU A 247 -4.04 21.89 1.15
CA GLU A 247 -3.22 20.75 1.57
C GLU A 247 -2.67 21.06 2.96
N TYR A 248 -2.58 20.02 3.81
CA TYR A 248 -2.02 20.17 5.15
C TYR A 248 -1.27 18.91 5.56
N GLU A 249 -0.09 19.06 6.15
CA GLU A 249 0.76 17.98 6.61
C GLU A 249 0.77 17.90 8.14
N TYR A 250 0.61 16.68 8.67
CA TYR A 250 0.65 16.41 10.10
C TYR A 250 0.98 14.94 10.37
N ARG A 251 1.45 14.66 11.56
CA ARG A 251 1.70 13.27 11.95
C ARG A 251 0.42 12.60 12.42
N TRP A 252 0.15 11.40 11.92
CA TRP A 252 -1.06 10.67 12.28
C TRP A 252 -0.84 9.18 12.32
N LYS A 253 -1.64 8.50 13.15
CA LYS A 253 -1.59 7.05 13.21
C LYS A 253 -2.19 6.46 11.94
N ASN A 254 -1.35 5.79 11.15
CA ASN A 254 -1.78 5.09 9.95
C ASN A 254 -2.66 3.90 10.36
N PRO A 255 -3.91 3.77 9.83
CA PRO A 255 -4.84 2.72 10.22
C PRO A 255 -4.36 1.33 9.81
N VAL A 256 -3.49 1.26 8.81
CA VAL A 256 -2.97 0.02 8.24
C VAL A 256 -1.73 -0.46 9.00
N THR A 257 -0.73 0.39 9.20
CA THR A 257 0.52 0.01 9.86
C THR A 257 0.45 0.11 11.38
N GLY A 258 -0.51 0.88 11.91
CA GLY A 258 -0.63 1.19 13.35
C GLY A 258 0.46 2.12 13.87
N LYS A 259 1.38 2.58 13.02
CA LYS A 259 2.47 3.51 13.35
C LYS A 259 2.03 4.96 13.17
N VAL A 260 2.73 5.89 13.84
CA VAL A 260 2.61 7.32 13.59
C VAL A 260 3.52 7.65 12.42
N GLU A 261 2.93 8.15 11.34
CA GLU A 261 3.60 8.46 10.07
C GLU A 261 3.22 9.87 9.63
N ASP A 262 3.98 10.45 8.70
CA ASP A 262 3.64 11.74 8.12
C ASP A 262 2.45 11.58 7.18
N LYS A 263 1.41 12.39 7.39
CA LYS A 263 0.18 12.38 6.59
C LYS A 263 0.04 13.67 5.81
N HIS A 264 -0.09 13.54 4.49
CA HIS A 264 -0.43 14.61 3.56
C HIS A 264 -1.92 14.58 3.29
N ALA A 265 -2.66 15.54 3.80
CA ALA A 265 -4.11 15.62 3.63
C ALA A 265 -4.48 16.65 2.55
N TYR A 266 -5.26 16.21 1.58
CA TYR A 266 -5.96 17.04 0.61
C TYR A 266 -7.32 17.42 1.16
N LEU A 267 -7.68 18.68 1.05
CA LEU A 267 -8.82 19.33 1.68
C LEU A 267 -9.69 19.98 0.61
N ARG A 268 -11.02 19.84 0.71
CA ARG A 268 -11.96 20.51 -0.19
C ARG A 268 -13.24 20.91 0.53
N LYS A 269 -13.78 22.12 0.21
CA LYS A 269 -15.12 22.51 0.61
C LYS A 269 -16.17 21.95 -0.34
N VAL A 270 -17.26 21.45 0.22
CA VAL A 270 -18.48 21.09 -0.47
C VAL A 270 -19.65 21.73 0.29
N GLY A 271 -20.09 22.91 -0.15
CA GLY A 271 -21.03 23.70 0.62
C GLY A 271 -20.45 24.09 1.99
N LYS A 272 -21.12 23.65 3.06
CA LYS A 272 -20.69 23.86 4.45
C LYS A 272 -19.80 22.74 5.01
N LEU A 273 -19.37 21.83 4.17
CA LEU A 273 -18.56 20.69 4.58
C LEU A 273 -17.09 20.87 4.18
N LEU A 274 -16.20 20.51 5.08
CA LEU A 274 -14.82 20.19 4.79
C LEU A 274 -14.72 18.69 4.55
N VAL A 275 -14.31 18.30 3.36
CA VAL A 275 -14.02 16.91 2.97
C VAL A 275 -12.53 16.75 2.86
N ALA A 276 -11.99 15.69 3.41
CA ALA A 276 -10.55 15.44 3.39
C ALA A 276 -10.20 13.98 3.18
N VAL A 277 -9.11 13.76 2.46
CA VAL A 277 -8.42 12.47 2.29
C VAL A 277 -6.93 12.70 2.39
N GLY A 278 -6.21 11.85 3.09
CA GLY A 278 -4.75 11.96 3.14
C GLY A 278 -4.07 10.62 2.92
N TYR A 279 -2.93 10.65 2.24
CA TYR A 279 -2.01 9.54 2.11
C TYR A 279 -0.86 9.68 3.12
N TYR A 280 -0.15 8.58 3.39
CA TYR A 280 0.94 8.55 4.33
C TYR A 280 2.28 8.36 3.62
N SER A 281 3.26 9.14 4.03
CA SER A 281 4.67 8.89 3.72
C SER A 281 5.38 8.28 4.93
N PRO A 282 6.29 7.33 4.69
CA PRO A 282 7.03 6.67 5.77
C PRO A 282 8.02 7.59 6.45
#